data_35a44d6368e92882cbed4847567773a4
#
_entry.id   35a44d6368e92882cbed4847567773a4
#
_cell.length_a   1.000
_cell.length_b   1.000
_cell.length_c   1.000
_cell.angle_alpha   90.00
_cell.angle_beta   90.00
_cell.angle_gamma   90.00
#
_symmetry.space_group_name_H-M   'P 1'
#
loop_
_entity.id
_entity.type
_entity.pdbx_description
1 polymer ?
#
loop_
_entity_poly.entity_id
_entity_poly.type
_entity_poly.pdbx_seq_one_letter_code
_entity_poly.pdbx_strand_id
1 'polypeptide(L)'
;SKHPNQANLFPLQQTATDILGLEFKELNYGLNFPKGKRLLKDKYVVIGPESTAGCKEWPRDNWFTLTKLLNQMGYQVVTLTKNPLDIPGAINSWNQPFDVLANYLHHADLFIGLSSGLSWFNWALNKKTIMINGFTSKEHEFQTKVVRVRNEDVCNSCWVNPNFTFDAGDWDWCPIWKGTDKQHICQKSVTPGQVFQKIKQILINKN
;
A
#
# COMPACT_ATOMS: atom_id res chain seq x y z
N SER A 1 -22.93 -10.11 -8.65
CA SER A 1 -22.30 -8.82 -8.96
C SER A 1 -23.08 -8.15 -10.09
N LYS A 2 -23.30 -6.84 -10.01
CA LYS A 2 -23.85 -6.02 -11.11
C LYS A 2 -22.88 -5.93 -12.32
N HIS A 3 -21.60 -6.20 -12.08
CA HIS A 3 -20.52 -6.01 -13.04
C HIS A 3 -19.59 -7.23 -13.11
N PRO A 4 -20.08 -8.43 -13.46
CA PRO A 4 -19.32 -9.67 -13.35
C PRO A 4 -18.04 -9.70 -14.22
N ASN A 5 -18.03 -8.98 -15.35
CA ASN A 5 -16.90 -8.93 -16.29
C ASN A 5 -16.09 -7.62 -16.20
N GLN A 6 -16.35 -6.79 -15.20
CA GLN A 6 -15.75 -5.46 -15.04
C GLN A 6 -15.24 -5.20 -13.61
N ALA A 7 -15.10 -6.24 -12.83
CA ALA A 7 -14.66 -6.12 -11.42
C ALA A 7 -13.29 -5.42 -11.26
N ASN A 8 -12.46 -5.45 -12.30
CA ASN A 8 -11.18 -4.73 -12.35
C ASN A 8 -11.33 -3.21 -12.54
N LEU A 9 -12.51 -2.72 -12.92
CA LEU A 9 -12.80 -1.30 -13.18
C LEU A 9 -13.50 -0.61 -12.00
N PHE A 10 -13.86 -1.36 -10.97
CA PHE A 10 -14.60 -0.85 -9.83
C PHE A 10 -13.84 -1.07 -8.51
N PRO A 11 -13.91 -0.13 -7.57
CA PRO A 11 -13.28 -0.30 -6.28
C PRO A 11 -13.97 -1.41 -5.46
N LEU A 12 -13.21 -2.05 -4.60
CA LEU A 12 -13.69 -3.12 -3.72
C LEU A 12 -14.92 -2.67 -2.89
N GLN A 13 -14.94 -1.42 -2.46
CA GLN A 13 -16.07 -0.85 -1.72
C GLN A 13 -17.36 -0.80 -2.56
N GLN A 14 -17.27 -0.50 -3.87
CA GLN A 14 -18.43 -0.51 -4.75
C GLN A 14 -19.02 -1.92 -4.87
N THR A 15 -18.17 -2.94 -4.96
CA THR A 15 -18.65 -4.33 -4.98
C THR A 15 -19.48 -4.65 -3.72
N ALA A 16 -19.05 -4.17 -2.56
CA ALA A 16 -19.78 -4.35 -1.31
C ALA A 16 -21.13 -3.59 -1.30
N THR A 17 -21.17 -2.36 -1.78
CA THR A 17 -22.43 -1.59 -1.86
C THR A 17 -23.40 -2.14 -2.89
N ASP A 18 -22.90 -2.69 -4.01
CA ASP A 18 -23.71 -3.35 -5.02
C ASP A 18 -24.42 -4.61 -4.48
N ILE A 19 -23.76 -5.38 -3.61
CA ILE A 19 -24.36 -6.53 -2.92
C ILE A 19 -25.58 -6.10 -2.08
N LEU A 20 -25.47 -4.91 -1.45
CA LEU A 20 -26.53 -4.35 -0.61
C LEU A 20 -27.60 -3.59 -1.42
N GLY A 21 -27.45 -3.47 -2.74
CA GLY A 21 -28.37 -2.70 -3.59
C GLY A 21 -28.29 -1.17 -3.38
N LEU A 22 -27.20 -0.68 -2.80
CA LEU A 22 -26.99 0.74 -2.52
C LEU A 22 -26.28 1.45 -3.67
N GLU A 23 -26.42 2.77 -3.74
CA GLU A 23 -25.60 3.61 -4.61
C GLU A 23 -24.21 3.77 -4.01
N PHE A 24 -23.18 3.52 -4.81
CA PHE A 24 -21.79 3.68 -4.35
C PHE A 24 -21.39 5.16 -4.31
N LYS A 25 -20.87 5.55 -3.16
CA LYS A 25 -20.14 6.80 -2.98
C LYS A 25 -18.93 6.54 -2.10
N GLU A 26 -17.73 6.87 -2.59
CA GLU A 26 -16.55 6.77 -1.75
C GLU A 26 -16.59 7.84 -0.65
N LEU A 27 -16.87 7.39 0.56
CA LEU A 27 -16.92 8.23 1.76
C LEU A 27 -15.94 7.66 2.78
N ASN A 28 -15.04 8.51 3.24
CA ASN A 28 -14.20 8.22 4.38
C ASN A 28 -14.77 8.92 5.61
N TYR A 29 -15.53 8.19 6.41
CA TYR A 29 -16.09 8.71 7.66
C TYR A 29 -15.05 8.84 8.77
N GLY A 30 -13.83 8.32 8.53
CA GLY A 30 -12.77 8.25 9.51
C GLY A 30 -13.03 7.18 10.58
N LEU A 31 -12.01 6.45 10.95
CA LEU A 31 -12.04 5.62 12.15
C LEU A 31 -11.73 6.51 13.35
N ASN A 32 -12.61 6.45 14.36
CA ASN A 32 -12.42 7.23 15.59
C ASN A 32 -11.47 6.50 16.56
N PHE A 33 -10.21 6.34 16.14
CA PHE A 33 -9.16 5.95 17.06
C PHE A 33 -8.64 7.20 17.78
N PRO A 34 -8.53 7.17 19.11
CA PRO A 34 -7.94 8.27 19.86
C PRO A 34 -6.55 8.59 19.33
N LYS A 35 -6.32 9.86 19.03
CA LYS A 35 -4.98 10.33 18.67
C LYS A 35 -4.16 10.42 19.95
N GLY A 36 -3.49 9.33 20.31
CA GLY A 36 -2.64 9.24 21.48
C GLY A 36 -1.46 10.23 21.44
N LYS A 37 -0.65 10.23 22.48
CA LYS A 37 0.59 11.02 22.53
C LYS A 37 1.56 10.56 21.44
N ARG A 38 2.18 11.53 20.75
CA ARG A 38 3.20 11.26 19.73
C ARG A 38 4.33 10.38 20.32
N LEU A 39 4.64 9.26 19.66
CA LEU A 39 5.63 8.29 20.13
C LEU A 39 7.08 8.73 19.82
N LEU A 40 7.29 9.44 18.73
CA LEU A 40 8.61 9.89 18.29
C LEU A 40 8.65 11.42 18.23
N LYS A 41 9.74 12.02 18.71
CA LYS A 41 9.93 13.48 18.73
C LYS A 41 10.16 14.05 17.34
N ASP A 42 11.01 13.36 16.55
CA ASP A 42 11.40 13.82 15.22
C ASP A 42 10.32 13.53 14.17
N LYS A 43 10.46 14.16 12.99
CA LYS A 43 9.62 13.88 11.85
C LYS A 43 9.86 12.46 11.33
N TYR A 44 8.80 11.78 10.99
CA TYR A 44 8.90 10.40 10.51
C TYR A 44 7.84 10.04 9.49
N VAL A 45 8.16 9.02 8.72
CA VAL A 45 7.24 8.35 7.81
C VAL A 45 7.04 6.90 8.26
N VAL A 46 5.90 6.34 7.92
CA VAL A 46 5.60 4.93 8.18
C VAL A 46 5.65 4.16 6.88
N ILE A 47 6.26 2.98 6.90
CA ILE A 47 6.23 2.03 5.79
C ILE A 47 5.50 0.74 6.19
N GLY A 48 4.68 0.21 5.27
CA GLY A 48 3.98 -1.07 5.40
C GLY A 48 4.46 -2.05 4.33
N PRO A 49 5.57 -2.77 4.56
CA PRO A 49 6.23 -3.57 3.53
C PRO A 49 5.61 -4.94 3.30
N GLU A 50 4.68 -5.38 4.14
CA GLU A 50 4.08 -6.71 4.07
C GLU A 50 2.71 -6.73 3.39
N SER A 51 2.44 -7.85 2.72
CA SER A 51 1.11 -8.25 2.25
C SER A 51 0.88 -9.72 2.56
N THR A 52 -0.38 -10.14 2.69
CA THR A 52 -0.73 -11.56 2.78
C THR A 52 -0.44 -12.33 1.49
N ALA A 53 -0.39 -11.63 0.36
CA ALA A 53 -0.11 -12.23 -0.94
C ALA A 53 1.26 -11.75 -1.44
N GLY A 54 2.18 -12.69 -1.65
CA GLY A 54 3.54 -12.43 -2.15
C GLY A 54 3.56 -11.68 -3.49
N CYS A 55 2.57 -11.94 -4.35
CA CYS A 55 2.40 -11.24 -5.62
C CYS A 55 2.18 -9.72 -5.49
N LYS A 56 1.87 -9.21 -4.30
CA LYS A 56 1.74 -7.77 -4.00
C LYS A 56 3.00 -7.18 -3.38
N GLU A 57 3.93 -8.00 -2.94
CA GLU A 57 5.10 -7.54 -2.20
C GLU A 57 6.12 -6.86 -3.12
N TRP A 58 6.68 -5.79 -2.61
CA TRP A 58 7.79 -5.10 -3.24
C TRP A 58 9.11 -5.69 -2.73
N PRO A 59 10.15 -5.84 -3.59
CA PRO A 59 11.41 -6.44 -3.17
C PRO A 59 11.98 -5.82 -1.90
N ARG A 60 12.46 -6.66 -0.99
CA ARG A 60 12.98 -6.23 0.31
C ARG A 60 14.12 -5.21 0.20
N ASP A 61 15.03 -5.40 -0.75
CA ASP A 61 16.16 -4.50 -0.99
C ASP A 61 15.71 -3.10 -1.44
N ASN A 62 14.56 -3.03 -2.08
CA ASN A 62 13.97 -1.75 -2.46
C ASN A 62 13.49 -0.97 -1.23
N TRP A 63 12.95 -1.65 -0.22
CA TRP A 63 12.59 -1.03 1.07
C TRP A 63 13.84 -0.54 1.81
N PHE A 64 14.94 -1.30 1.79
CA PHE A 64 16.21 -0.88 2.39
C PHE A 64 16.73 0.38 1.72
N THR A 65 16.74 0.40 0.39
CA THR A 65 17.17 1.56 -0.40
C THR A 65 16.29 2.77 -0.12
N LEU A 66 14.97 2.61 -0.11
CA LEU A 66 14.02 3.69 0.20
C LEU A 66 14.24 4.24 1.61
N THR A 67 14.42 3.36 2.60
CA THR A 67 14.69 3.76 4.00
C THR A 67 15.95 4.60 4.09
N LYS A 68 17.03 4.19 3.43
CA LYS A 68 18.27 4.96 3.38
C LYS A 68 18.06 6.37 2.79
N LEU A 69 17.32 6.47 1.68
CA LEU A 69 17.01 7.76 1.04
C LEU A 69 16.17 8.68 1.96
N LEU A 70 15.20 8.12 2.68
CA LEU A 70 14.38 8.86 3.63
C LEU A 70 15.18 9.36 4.84
N ASN A 71 16.07 8.51 5.38
CA ASN A 71 16.96 8.90 6.47
C ASN A 71 17.92 10.03 6.04
N GLN A 72 18.47 9.98 4.81
CA GLN A 72 19.28 11.05 4.25
C GLN A 72 18.51 12.36 4.09
N MET A 73 17.18 12.30 3.94
CA MET A 73 16.29 13.47 3.89
C MET A 73 15.90 13.99 5.29
N GLY A 74 16.42 13.34 6.34
CA GLY A 74 16.20 13.69 7.74
C GLY A 74 14.87 13.19 8.31
N TYR A 75 14.25 12.17 7.71
CA TYR A 75 13.08 11.48 8.26
C TYR A 75 13.50 10.20 8.96
N GLN A 76 12.96 9.95 10.16
CA GLN A 76 12.95 8.61 10.70
C GLN A 76 11.97 7.75 9.91
N VAL A 77 12.26 6.46 9.79
CA VAL A 77 11.37 5.49 9.13
C VAL A 77 10.89 4.49 10.18
N VAL A 78 9.59 4.29 10.28
CA VAL A 78 8.97 3.27 11.14
C VAL A 78 8.39 2.19 10.24
N THR A 79 8.75 0.94 10.47
CA THR A 79 8.06 -0.19 9.84
C THR A 79 6.91 -0.65 10.70
N LEU A 80 5.77 -0.92 10.06
CA LEU A 80 4.65 -1.60 10.71
C LEU A 80 4.38 -2.91 9.98
N THR A 81 4.65 -4.03 10.67
CA THR A 81 4.53 -5.38 10.12
C THR A 81 3.79 -6.30 11.10
N LYS A 82 3.22 -7.37 10.57
CA LYS A 82 2.64 -8.43 11.40
C LYS A 82 3.75 -9.36 11.92
N ASN A 83 4.71 -9.69 11.05
CA ASN A 83 5.81 -10.58 11.36
C ASN A 83 7.10 -9.81 11.61
N PRO A 84 8.07 -10.38 12.35
CA PRO A 84 9.37 -9.78 12.50
C PRO A 84 10.03 -9.52 11.13
N LEU A 85 10.35 -8.27 10.86
CA LEU A 85 11.05 -7.85 9.66
C LEU A 85 12.05 -6.77 10.04
N ASP A 86 13.32 -7.07 9.87
CA ASP A 86 14.38 -6.10 10.10
C ASP A 86 14.72 -5.35 8.81
N ILE A 87 14.47 -4.04 8.82
CA ILE A 87 14.86 -3.10 7.76
C ILE A 87 15.94 -2.20 8.35
N PRO A 88 17.18 -2.27 7.84
CA PRO A 88 18.28 -1.46 8.34
C PRO A 88 17.98 0.04 8.30
N GLY A 89 18.22 0.72 9.41
CA GLY A 89 17.97 2.15 9.54
C GLY A 89 16.51 2.54 9.80
N ALA A 90 15.61 1.57 9.97
CA ALA A 90 14.25 1.82 10.42
C ALA A 90 14.04 1.46 11.90
N ILE A 91 13.04 2.05 12.50
CA ILE A 91 12.47 1.61 13.79
C ILE A 91 11.51 0.48 13.46
N ASN A 92 11.94 -0.76 13.69
CA ASN A 92 11.16 -1.93 13.33
C ASN A 92 10.13 -2.23 14.42
N SER A 93 8.85 -2.14 14.07
CA SER A 93 7.72 -2.37 14.95
C SER A 93 6.79 -3.41 14.35
N TRP A 94 6.65 -4.55 15.02
CA TRP A 94 5.87 -5.68 14.54
C TRP A 94 4.83 -6.12 15.57
N ASN A 95 3.77 -6.74 15.08
CA ASN A 95 2.66 -7.32 15.86
C ASN A 95 2.08 -6.35 16.92
N GLN A 96 1.93 -5.09 16.56
CA GLN A 96 1.38 -4.08 17.46
C GLN A 96 -0.15 -4.10 17.48
N PRO A 97 -0.79 -3.75 18.61
CA PRO A 97 -2.22 -3.52 18.66
C PRO A 97 -2.67 -2.38 17.74
N PHE A 98 -3.95 -2.40 17.34
CA PHE A 98 -4.48 -1.41 16.40
C PHE A 98 -4.41 0.05 16.89
N ASP A 99 -4.53 0.29 18.18
CA ASP A 99 -4.39 1.61 18.80
C ASP A 99 -2.95 2.15 18.66
N VAL A 100 -1.95 1.29 18.82
CA VAL A 100 -0.54 1.62 18.60
C VAL A 100 -0.27 1.89 17.12
N LEU A 101 -0.80 1.03 16.22
CA LEU A 101 -0.71 1.26 14.77
C LEU A 101 -1.35 2.59 14.39
N ALA A 102 -2.57 2.87 14.88
CA ALA A 102 -3.27 4.12 14.65
C ALA A 102 -2.45 5.32 15.13
N ASN A 103 -1.82 5.20 16.30
CA ASN A 103 -1.01 6.27 16.87
C ASN A 103 0.22 6.58 16.01
N TYR A 104 0.96 5.57 15.53
CA TYR A 104 2.03 5.78 14.56
C TYR A 104 1.53 6.47 13.29
N LEU A 105 0.42 5.99 12.72
CA LEU A 105 -0.14 6.53 11.48
C LEU A 105 -0.68 7.95 11.64
N HIS A 106 -1.34 8.28 12.76
CA HIS A 106 -1.86 9.62 13.02
C HIS A 106 -0.77 10.69 13.04
N HIS A 107 0.38 10.38 13.60
CA HIS A 107 1.47 11.32 13.78
C HIS A 107 2.52 11.28 12.67
N ALA A 108 2.46 10.29 11.77
CA ALA A 108 3.34 10.22 10.61
C ALA A 108 3.08 11.35 9.62
N ASP A 109 4.16 11.84 9.00
CA ASP A 109 4.06 12.82 7.91
C ASP A 109 3.50 12.18 6.64
N LEU A 110 3.78 10.90 6.43
CA LEU A 110 3.32 10.13 5.28
C LEU A 110 3.34 8.63 5.60
N PHE A 111 2.44 7.88 4.95
CA PHE A 111 2.46 6.43 4.91
C PHE A 111 2.78 5.95 3.49
N ILE A 112 3.68 4.97 3.39
CA ILE A 112 4.06 4.29 2.15
C ILE A 112 3.77 2.80 2.33
N GLY A 113 2.97 2.21 1.46
CA GLY A 113 2.60 0.81 1.58
C GLY A 113 2.24 0.15 0.26
N LEU A 114 1.66 -1.02 0.40
CA LEU A 114 1.21 -1.89 -0.69
C LEU A 114 -0.32 -1.89 -0.78
N SER A 115 -0.88 -2.57 -1.77
CA SER A 115 -2.31 -2.93 -1.79
C SER A 115 -2.62 -3.95 -0.66
N SER A 116 -2.72 -3.48 0.57
CA SER A 116 -2.86 -4.30 1.78
C SER A 116 -3.76 -3.66 2.82
N GLY A 117 -4.14 -4.42 3.84
CA GLY A 117 -5.02 -3.96 4.92
C GLY A 117 -4.49 -2.72 5.64
N LEU A 118 -3.17 -2.57 5.81
CA LEU A 118 -2.59 -1.40 6.47
C LEU A 118 -2.78 -0.11 5.67
N SER A 119 -2.78 -0.18 4.33
CA SER A 119 -3.12 0.96 3.47
C SER A 119 -4.58 1.38 3.63
N TRP A 120 -5.50 0.41 3.73
CA TRP A 120 -6.91 0.67 4.03
C TRP A 120 -7.10 1.27 5.41
N PHE A 121 -6.37 0.78 6.41
CA PHE A 121 -6.41 1.32 7.76
C PHE A 121 -5.90 2.77 7.81
N ASN A 122 -4.78 3.06 7.14
CA ASN A 122 -4.27 4.43 7.03
C ASN A 122 -5.26 5.38 6.33
N TRP A 123 -5.89 4.92 5.24
CA TRP A 123 -6.94 5.68 4.57
C TRP A 123 -8.15 5.92 5.47
N ALA A 124 -8.60 4.92 6.21
CA ALA A 124 -9.71 5.03 7.16
C ALA A 124 -9.40 6.00 8.32
N LEU A 125 -8.13 6.19 8.67
CA LEU A 125 -7.67 7.26 9.58
C LEU A 125 -7.58 8.64 8.91
N ASN A 126 -8.10 8.77 7.69
CA ASN A 126 -8.11 10.00 6.92
C ASN A 126 -6.71 10.53 6.53
N LYS A 127 -5.74 9.62 6.37
CA LYS A 127 -4.35 9.95 6.06
C LYS A 127 -4.01 9.65 4.60
N LYS A 128 -3.05 10.41 4.06
CA LYS A 128 -2.55 10.20 2.70
C LYS A 128 -1.64 8.97 2.62
N THR A 129 -1.80 8.19 1.55
CA THR A 129 -1.03 6.99 1.24
C THR A 129 -0.24 7.16 -0.04
N ILE A 130 1.04 6.78 -0.07
CA ILE A 130 1.72 6.34 -1.28
C ILE A 130 1.57 4.84 -1.37
N MET A 131 0.99 4.35 -2.46
CA MET A 131 0.74 2.93 -2.67
C MET A 131 1.58 2.41 -3.84
N ILE A 132 2.46 1.46 -3.56
CA ILE A 132 3.17 0.70 -4.59
C ILE A 132 2.23 -0.40 -5.03
N ASN A 133 1.81 -0.34 -6.29
CA ASN A 133 0.70 -1.13 -6.77
C ASN A 133 0.92 -1.49 -8.24
N GLY A 134 1.07 -2.77 -8.54
CA GLY A 134 1.13 -3.30 -9.90
C GLY A 134 0.16 -4.46 -10.11
N PHE A 135 -0.10 -5.25 -9.08
CA PHE A 135 -0.93 -6.44 -9.14
C PHE A 135 -2.43 -6.14 -9.23
N THR A 136 -2.92 -5.18 -8.46
CA THR A 136 -4.31 -4.70 -8.52
C THR A 136 -4.48 -3.60 -9.55
N SER A 137 -5.70 -3.39 -10.06
CA SER A 137 -6.01 -2.27 -10.95
C SER A 137 -5.94 -0.93 -10.19
N LYS A 138 -5.90 0.18 -10.92
CA LYS A 138 -5.91 1.52 -10.31
C LYS A 138 -7.21 1.80 -9.56
N GLU A 139 -8.27 1.16 -9.96
CA GLU A 139 -9.62 1.34 -9.45
C GLU A 139 -9.90 0.48 -8.21
N HIS A 140 -9.09 -0.56 -7.95
CA HIS A 140 -9.40 -1.60 -6.96
C HIS A 140 -9.52 -1.08 -5.52
N GLU A 141 -8.58 -0.23 -5.10
CA GLU A 141 -8.61 0.37 -3.77
C GLU A 141 -9.32 1.74 -3.79
N PHE A 142 -9.36 2.37 -2.61
CA PHE A 142 -9.84 3.76 -2.45
C PHE A 142 -9.18 4.72 -3.43
N GLN A 143 -9.91 5.74 -3.89
CA GLN A 143 -9.46 6.70 -4.90
C GLN A 143 -9.02 8.03 -4.27
N THR A 144 -9.54 8.36 -3.10
CA THR A 144 -9.17 9.57 -2.37
C THR A 144 -7.91 9.37 -1.52
N LYS A 145 -7.12 10.41 -1.35
CA LYS A 145 -5.92 10.43 -0.49
C LYS A 145 -4.88 9.34 -0.81
N VAL A 146 -4.79 8.93 -2.05
CA VAL A 146 -3.80 7.97 -2.52
C VAL A 146 -3.01 8.53 -3.70
N VAL A 147 -1.71 8.25 -3.70
CA VAL A 147 -0.83 8.41 -4.85
C VAL A 147 -0.25 7.05 -5.18
N ARG A 148 -0.62 6.50 -6.33
CA ARG A 148 -0.11 5.21 -6.78
C ARG A 148 1.22 5.36 -7.50
N VAL A 149 2.13 4.43 -7.22
CA VAL A 149 3.39 4.30 -7.94
C VAL A 149 3.41 2.92 -8.57
N ARG A 150 3.43 2.90 -9.88
CA ARG A 150 3.44 1.68 -10.69
C ARG A 150 4.24 1.89 -11.97
N ASN A 151 4.68 0.83 -12.58
CA ASN A 151 5.31 0.85 -13.89
C ASN A 151 4.27 0.41 -14.93
N GLU A 152 3.85 1.32 -15.78
CA GLU A 152 2.84 1.05 -16.82
C GLU A 152 3.42 0.38 -18.06
N ASP A 153 4.75 0.29 -18.18
CA ASP A 153 5.42 -0.32 -19.34
C ASP A 153 5.51 -1.85 -19.26
N VAL A 154 4.99 -2.42 -18.16
CA VAL A 154 4.97 -3.87 -17.93
C VAL A 154 3.53 -4.35 -17.69
N CYS A 155 3.31 -5.67 -17.69
CA CYS A 155 2.00 -6.21 -17.34
C CYS A 155 1.59 -5.80 -15.93
N ASN A 156 0.32 -5.43 -15.79
CA ASN A 156 -0.28 -4.93 -14.55
C ASN A 156 -1.71 -5.45 -14.38
N SER A 157 -2.28 -5.25 -13.19
CA SER A 157 -3.73 -5.39 -12.95
C SER A 157 -4.28 -6.79 -13.22
N CYS A 158 -3.51 -7.83 -12.88
CA CYS A 158 -3.95 -9.22 -13.06
C CYS A 158 -5.09 -9.59 -12.11
N TRP A 159 -5.17 -8.97 -10.93
CA TRP A 159 -6.23 -9.21 -9.96
C TRP A 159 -7.59 -8.81 -10.54
N VAL A 160 -8.56 -9.72 -10.44
CA VAL A 160 -9.92 -9.59 -11.00
C VAL A 160 -9.97 -9.26 -12.50
N ASN A 161 -8.89 -9.48 -13.22
CA ASN A 161 -8.88 -9.36 -14.68
C ASN A 161 -9.70 -10.51 -15.29
N PRO A 162 -10.73 -10.23 -16.12
CA PRO A 162 -11.61 -11.26 -16.68
C PRO A 162 -10.91 -12.28 -17.59
N ASN A 163 -9.70 -11.97 -18.06
CA ASN A 163 -8.90 -12.88 -18.89
C ASN A 163 -8.14 -13.94 -18.08
N PHE A 164 -8.14 -13.85 -16.77
CA PHE A 164 -7.41 -14.77 -15.90
C PHE A 164 -8.31 -15.33 -14.81
N THR A 165 -8.18 -16.62 -14.55
CA THR A 165 -8.81 -17.25 -13.39
C THR A 165 -7.83 -17.19 -12.21
N PHE A 166 -8.22 -16.51 -11.14
CA PHE A 166 -7.40 -16.43 -9.93
C PHE A 166 -7.38 -17.78 -9.21
N ASP A 167 -6.18 -18.26 -8.92
CA ASP A 167 -5.96 -19.40 -8.05
C ASP A 167 -5.89 -18.96 -6.59
N ALA A 168 -6.96 -19.17 -5.85
CA ALA A 168 -7.06 -18.78 -4.44
C ALA A 168 -6.08 -19.53 -3.50
N GLY A 169 -5.51 -20.64 -3.95
CA GLY A 169 -4.50 -21.41 -3.22
C GLY A 169 -3.06 -20.89 -3.42
N ASP A 170 -2.85 -20.07 -4.44
CA ASP A 170 -1.52 -19.59 -4.83
C ASP A 170 -1.31 -18.11 -4.44
N TRP A 171 -0.77 -17.88 -3.25
CA TRP A 171 -0.44 -16.54 -2.76
C TRP A 171 0.71 -15.85 -3.51
N ASP A 172 1.40 -16.62 -4.36
CA ASP A 172 2.47 -16.14 -5.24
C ASP A 172 2.04 -16.16 -6.73
N TRP A 173 0.73 -16.05 -6.95
CA TRP A 173 0.09 -16.15 -8.26
C TRP A 173 0.56 -15.06 -9.23
N CYS A 174 0.98 -15.49 -10.42
CA CYS A 174 1.34 -14.62 -11.53
C CYS A 174 0.91 -15.29 -12.84
N PRO A 175 -0.25 -14.95 -13.42
CA PRO A 175 -0.83 -15.72 -14.53
C PRO A 175 -0.01 -15.67 -15.82
N ILE A 176 0.84 -14.65 -15.98
CA ILE A 176 1.62 -14.44 -17.21
C ILE A 176 3.04 -14.99 -17.08
N TRP A 177 3.69 -14.79 -15.91
CA TRP A 177 5.13 -15.01 -15.77
C TRP A 177 5.49 -15.96 -14.61
N LYS A 178 4.53 -16.72 -14.08
CA LYS A 178 4.79 -17.68 -12.99
C LYS A 178 5.98 -18.60 -13.35
N GLY A 179 6.92 -18.71 -12.40
CA GLY A 179 8.10 -19.58 -12.57
C GLY A 179 9.20 -19.03 -13.47
N THR A 180 9.11 -17.77 -13.92
CA THR A 180 10.16 -17.11 -14.71
C THR A 180 10.82 -15.98 -13.92
N ASP A 181 11.92 -15.44 -14.43
CA ASP A 181 12.61 -14.26 -13.91
C ASP A 181 11.71 -12.99 -13.91
N LYS A 182 10.71 -12.96 -14.79
CA LYS A 182 9.71 -11.89 -14.89
C LYS A 182 8.53 -12.05 -13.95
N GLN A 183 8.48 -13.10 -13.13
CA GLN A 183 7.41 -13.25 -12.14
C GLN A 183 7.34 -12.02 -11.25
N HIS A 184 6.13 -11.46 -11.11
CA HIS A 184 5.84 -10.20 -10.39
C HIS A 184 6.62 -8.97 -10.91
N ILE A 185 6.93 -8.92 -12.20
CA ILE A 185 7.62 -7.78 -12.81
C ILE A 185 6.87 -6.45 -12.54
N CYS A 186 5.56 -6.49 -12.42
CA CYS A 186 4.72 -5.33 -12.07
C CYS A 186 5.08 -4.68 -10.72
N GLN A 187 5.58 -5.46 -9.77
CA GLN A 187 6.08 -4.95 -8.49
C GLN A 187 7.60 -4.73 -8.52
N LYS A 188 8.35 -5.67 -9.07
CA LYS A 188 9.81 -5.62 -9.12
C LYS A 188 10.36 -4.44 -9.91
N SER A 189 9.67 -4.01 -10.96
CA SER A 189 10.10 -2.91 -11.84
C SER A 189 9.82 -1.51 -11.30
N VAL A 190 9.03 -1.38 -10.22
CA VAL A 190 8.90 -0.11 -9.51
C VAL A 190 10.17 0.14 -8.72
N THR A 191 10.89 1.20 -9.05
CA THR A 191 12.18 1.49 -8.41
C THR A 191 12.04 2.34 -7.14
N PRO A 192 12.96 2.23 -6.17
CA PRO A 192 13.00 3.12 -5.00
C PRO A 192 13.08 4.59 -5.37
N GLY A 193 13.78 4.92 -6.47
CA GLY A 193 13.88 6.28 -6.98
C GLY A 193 12.54 6.87 -7.42
N GLN A 194 11.72 6.09 -8.13
CA GLN A 194 10.37 6.51 -8.53
C GLN A 194 9.48 6.78 -7.31
N VAL A 195 9.49 5.89 -6.32
CA VAL A 195 8.75 6.05 -5.07
C VAL A 195 9.23 7.29 -4.32
N PHE A 196 10.54 7.44 -4.18
CA PHE A 196 11.16 8.57 -3.49
C PHE A 196 10.83 9.93 -4.13
N GLN A 197 10.78 10.01 -5.46
CA GLN A 197 10.38 11.24 -6.16
C GLN A 197 8.94 11.64 -5.81
N LYS A 198 8.00 10.67 -5.74
CA LYS A 198 6.63 10.95 -5.32
C LYS A 198 6.54 11.40 -3.87
N ILE A 199 7.36 10.80 -2.99
CA ILE A 199 7.46 11.23 -1.58
C ILE A 199 7.93 12.69 -1.49
N LYS A 200 8.99 13.05 -2.20
CA LYS A 200 9.51 14.43 -2.22
C LYS A 200 8.45 15.43 -2.66
N GLN A 201 7.73 15.14 -3.75
CA GLN A 201 6.67 16.01 -4.24
C GLN A 201 5.58 16.28 -3.19
N ILE A 202 5.23 15.26 -2.38
CA ILE A 202 4.21 15.39 -1.35
C ILE A 202 4.73 16.15 -0.12
N LEU A 203 5.96 15.84 0.32
CA LEU A 203 6.51 16.40 1.57
C LEU A 203 6.99 17.84 1.39
N ILE A 204 7.52 18.20 0.21
CA ILE A 204 7.94 19.56 -0.08
C ILE A 204 6.74 20.51 -0.24
N ASN A 205 5.67 20.04 -0.87
CA ASN A 205 4.44 20.85 -1.07
C ASN A 205 3.59 20.99 0.21
N LYS A 206 4.03 20.45 1.35
CA LYS A 206 3.41 20.66 2.66
C LYS A 206 3.93 21.91 3.40
N ASN A 207 5.05 22.48 2.92
CA ASN A 207 5.66 23.71 3.44
C ASN A 207 5.23 24.89 2.56
#